data_bfd4450ad05b684b7744013062cba06b
#
_entry.id   bfd4450ad05b684b7744013062cba06b
#
_cell.length_a   1.000
_cell.length_b   1.000
_cell.length_c   1.000
_cell.angle_alpha   90.00
_cell.angle_beta   90.00
_cell.angle_gamma   90.00
#
_symmetry.space_group_name_H-M   'P 1'
#
loop_
_entity.id
_entity.type
_entity.pdbx_description
1 polymer ?
#
loop_
_entity_poly.entity_id
_entity_poly.type
_entity_poly.pdbx_seq_one_letter_code
_entity_poly.pdbx_strand_id
1 'polypeptide(L)'
;MNEKLKEMREAWKNLYGSLFKWIVLSGVIGSFIGLIASGFSYAIVWVTSFRQANPMIILGLPLGGLLIVWMYKITGQEKNSGTNLVLTVVRSDEEEVPGWVTPLILISTAITHLFGGSSGREGAALQFGASVGNVCAKYLHLNESDKKIIILASMSAAFSALFGTPMAAVVFPMEVISVGVMYYAALVPCVFSAFAAQGISLLLKVRTVTPPYLVESVPNFYSVDSIKAIILAIACALVGALFCIVLHNGEHYLKKWFPNPYVRVVAGAAGVIILYFALRTDAYLGLGTGVIQASFKETAGPQMFLLKMLFTALTLCAGFKGGEIVPSLFIGATLGSFMSTILAAPTDICAACGMVGVFCAVTNSPITSLLIAAELFGFNGMPFYCIVVAVSYLLSGYYSLYKEQKIVYSKTENKYVDKHTK
;
A
#
# COMPACT_ATOMS: atom_id res chain seq x y z
N MET A 1 -40.30 -34.61 3.97
CA MET A 1 -40.56 -33.15 3.96
C MET A 1 -40.08 -32.45 5.24
N ASN A 2 -40.32 -33.04 6.43
CA ASN A 2 -39.90 -32.48 7.73
C ASN A 2 -38.38 -32.43 7.96
N GLU A 3 -37.61 -33.44 7.51
CA GLU A 3 -36.16 -33.46 7.67
C GLU A 3 -35.45 -32.39 6.88
N LYS A 4 -35.77 -32.21 5.58
CA LYS A 4 -35.24 -31.13 4.76
C LYS A 4 -35.54 -29.72 5.30
N LEU A 5 -36.75 -29.52 5.86
CA LEU A 5 -37.11 -28.27 6.50
C LEU A 5 -36.31 -28.00 7.78
N LYS A 6 -36.02 -29.05 8.56
CA LYS A 6 -35.18 -28.95 9.75
C LYS A 6 -33.74 -28.64 9.41
N GLU A 7 -33.15 -29.32 8.42
CA GLU A 7 -31.81 -29.05 7.89
C GLU A 7 -31.69 -27.61 7.36
N MET A 8 -32.67 -27.18 6.56
CA MET A 8 -32.73 -25.79 6.09
C MET A 8 -32.75 -24.79 7.25
N ARG A 9 -33.58 -25.00 8.26
CA ARG A 9 -33.69 -24.10 9.41
C ARG A 9 -32.38 -24.03 10.20
N GLU A 10 -31.70 -25.15 10.39
CA GLU A 10 -30.41 -25.21 11.07
C GLU A 10 -29.32 -24.51 10.24
N ALA A 11 -29.29 -24.71 8.92
CA ALA A 11 -28.38 -23.99 8.01
C ALA A 11 -28.57 -22.47 8.05
N TRP A 12 -29.83 -22.02 8.00
CA TRP A 12 -30.14 -20.58 8.13
C TRP A 12 -29.74 -20.01 9.48
N LYS A 13 -30.01 -20.73 10.59
CA LYS A 13 -29.60 -20.32 11.94
C LYS A 13 -28.08 -20.14 12.03
N ASN A 14 -27.32 -21.07 11.46
CA ASN A 14 -25.87 -21.01 11.44
C ASN A 14 -25.35 -19.82 10.57
N LEU A 15 -25.98 -19.59 9.42
CA LEU A 15 -25.65 -18.45 8.55
C LEU A 15 -25.90 -17.10 9.24
N TYR A 16 -27.07 -16.91 9.83
CA TYR A 16 -27.40 -15.69 10.57
C TYR A 16 -26.51 -15.50 11.81
N GLY A 17 -26.21 -16.58 12.53
CA GLY A 17 -25.29 -16.57 13.66
C GLY A 17 -23.86 -16.14 13.24
N SER A 18 -23.38 -16.70 12.13
CA SER A 18 -22.07 -16.32 11.56
C SER A 18 -22.06 -14.87 11.10
N LEU A 19 -23.08 -14.42 10.38
CA LEU A 19 -23.21 -13.03 9.93
C LEU A 19 -23.19 -12.06 11.13
N PHE A 20 -24.00 -12.30 12.15
CA PHE A 20 -24.04 -11.44 13.33
C PHE A 20 -22.69 -11.42 14.08
N LYS A 21 -22.05 -12.59 14.25
CA LYS A 21 -20.70 -12.73 14.81
C LYS A 21 -19.72 -11.80 14.09
N TRP A 22 -19.67 -11.89 12.76
CA TRP A 22 -18.71 -11.13 11.97
C TRP A 22 -19.02 -9.63 11.92
N ILE A 23 -20.29 -9.23 11.90
CA ILE A 23 -20.68 -7.79 11.96
C ILE A 23 -20.18 -7.19 13.28
N VAL A 24 -20.49 -7.81 14.41
CA VAL A 24 -20.12 -7.27 15.73
C VAL A 24 -18.60 -7.28 15.92
N LEU A 25 -17.97 -8.43 15.66
CA LEU A 25 -16.52 -8.59 15.87
C LEU A 25 -15.70 -7.67 15.00
N SER A 26 -16.02 -7.61 13.70
CA SER A 26 -15.31 -6.74 12.75
C SER A 26 -15.59 -5.26 13.00
N GLY A 27 -16.80 -4.90 13.40
CA GLY A 27 -17.14 -3.52 13.77
C GLY A 27 -16.35 -3.02 14.98
N VAL A 28 -16.24 -3.84 16.02
CA VAL A 28 -15.46 -3.50 17.23
C VAL A 28 -13.97 -3.39 16.92
N ILE A 29 -13.40 -4.42 16.27
CA ILE A 29 -11.96 -4.44 15.92
C ILE A 29 -11.64 -3.34 14.93
N GLY A 30 -12.49 -3.14 13.92
CA GLY A 30 -12.34 -2.06 12.94
C GLY A 30 -12.32 -0.68 13.60
N SER A 31 -13.23 -0.43 14.55
CA SER A 31 -13.26 0.83 15.31
C SER A 31 -11.98 1.03 16.13
N PHE A 32 -11.50 -0.01 16.80
CA PHE A 32 -10.25 0.04 17.57
C PHE A 32 -9.05 0.31 16.69
N ILE A 33 -8.94 -0.36 15.53
CA ILE A 33 -7.88 -0.11 14.55
C ILE A 33 -8.01 1.29 13.97
N GLY A 34 -9.22 1.78 13.73
CA GLY A 34 -9.48 3.15 13.29
C GLY A 34 -8.93 4.19 14.25
N LEU A 35 -9.03 3.98 15.57
CA LEU A 35 -8.43 4.84 16.59
C LEU A 35 -6.89 4.83 16.49
N ILE A 36 -6.26 3.66 16.41
CA ILE A 36 -4.80 3.53 16.27
C ILE A 36 -4.32 4.22 14.99
N ALA A 37 -4.97 3.94 13.86
CA ALA A 37 -4.65 4.53 12.57
C ALA A 37 -4.80 6.05 12.57
N SER A 38 -5.83 6.56 13.22
CA SER A 38 -6.06 8.00 13.38
C SER A 38 -4.94 8.66 14.17
N GLY A 39 -4.56 8.10 15.31
CA GLY A 39 -3.41 8.56 16.11
C GLY A 39 -2.10 8.55 15.31
N PHE A 40 -1.86 7.49 14.56
CA PHE A 40 -0.70 7.37 13.67
C PHE A 40 -0.72 8.43 12.56
N SER A 41 -1.89 8.68 11.97
CA SER A 41 -2.04 9.71 10.94
C SER A 41 -1.68 11.09 11.48
N TYR A 42 -2.16 11.46 12.68
CA TYR A 42 -1.79 12.70 13.33
C TYR A 42 -0.29 12.78 13.63
N ALA A 43 0.31 11.70 14.11
CA ALA A 43 1.75 11.64 14.34
C ALA A 43 2.55 11.90 13.05
N ILE A 44 2.17 11.26 11.94
CA ILE A 44 2.84 11.45 10.63
C ILE A 44 2.68 12.89 10.13
N VAL A 45 1.49 13.49 10.26
CA VAL A 45 1.26 14.89 9.89
C VAL A 45 2.13 15.82 10.74
N TRP A 46 2.17 15.59 12.05
CA TRP A 46 2.95 16.39 12.97
C TRP A 46 4.46 16.33 12.68
N VAL A 47 5.04 15.12 12.56
CA VAL A 47 6.47 14.96 12.27
C VAL A 47 6.84 15.52 10.89
N THR A 48 5.94 15.42 9.91
CA THR A 48 6.15 16.00 8.58
C THR A 48 6.16 17.52 8.61
N SER A 49 5.20 18.14 9.32
CA SER A 49 5.13 19.59 9.50
C SER A 49 6.35 20.11 10.28
N PHE A 50 6.77 19.38 11.33
CA PHE A 50 7.97 19.72 12.11
C PHE A 50 9.23 19.67 11.23
N ARG A 51 9.39 18.65 10.40
CA ARG A 51 10.51 18.55 9.44
C ARG A 51 10.49 19.70 8.44
N GLN A 52 9.33 20.04 7.88
CA GLN A 52 9.20 21.14 6.92
C GLN A 52 9.58 22.50 7.54
N ALA A 53 9.23 22.70 8.82
CA ALA A 53 9.65 23.89 9.57
C ALA A 53 11.15 23.89 9.92
N ASN A 54 11.78 22.71 9.99
CA ASN A 54 13.18 22.53 10.38
C ASN A 54 13.93 21.67 9.34
N PRO A 55 14.25 22.16 8.13
CA PRO A 55 14.81 21.37 7.04
C PRO A 55 16.13 20.65 7.38
N MET A 56 16.94 21.25 8.27
CA MET A 56 18.23 20.67 8.69
C MET A 56 18.10 19.41 9.54
N ILE A 57 16.89 19.07 10.00
CA ILE A 57 16.66 17.84 10.77
C ILE A 57 16.99 16.58 9.94
N ILE A 58 17.05 16.70 8.60
CA ILE A 58 17.45 15.62 7.69
C ILE A 58 18.86 15.08 8.04
N LEU A 59 19.74 15.91 8.59
CA LEU A 59 21.07 15.48 9.04
C LEU A 59 21.00 14.46 10.19
N GLY A 60 19.87 14.40 10.89
CA GLY A 60 19.57 13.37 11.90
C GLY A 60 19.10 12.02 11.32
N LEU A 61 18.94 11.89 9.99
CA LEU A 61 18.46 10.65 9.37
C LEU A 61 19.34 9.43 9.75
N PRO A 62 20.69 9.51 9.80
CA PRO A 62 21.51 8.39 10.25
C PRO A 62 21.20 7.97 11.68
N LEU A 63 20.98 8.92 12.60
CA LEU A 63 20.63 8.64 13.99
C LEU A 63 19.26 7.97 14.09
N GLY A 64 18.28 8.47 13.34
CA GLY A 64 16.96 7.85 13.23
C GLY A 64 17.03 6.40 12.73
N GLY A 65 17.88 6.15 11.73
CA GLY A 65 18.11 4.80 11.20
C GLY A 65 18.75 3.86 12.22
N LEU A 66 19.77 4.33 12.93
CA LEU A 66 20.41 3.56 14.02
C LEU A 66 19.41 3.20 15.12
N LEU A 67 18.55 4.14 15.51
CA LEU A 67 17.49 3.93 16.49
C LEU A 67 16.50 2.86 16.01
N ILE A 68 16.07 2.90 14.76
CA ILE A 68 15.18 1.89 14.17
C ILE A 68 15.82 0.50 14.24
N VAL A 69 17.06 0.35 13.77
CA VAL A 69 17.76 -0.94 13.79
C VAL A 69 17.90 -1.46 15.23
N TRP A 70 18.24 -0.58 16.18
CA TRP A 70 18.35 -0.93 17.59
C TRP A 70 17.01 -1.41 18.17
N MET A 71 15.90 -0.70 17.90
CA MET A 71 14.55 -1.09 18.35
C MET A 71 14.14 -2.47 17.85
N TYR A 72 14.41 -2.78 16.57
CA TYR A 72 14.13 -4.11 16.00
C TYR A 72 15.01 -5.21 16.60
N LYS A 73 16.26 -4.87 16.99
CA LYS A 73 17.17 -5.80 17.64
C LYS A 73 16.72 -6.16 19.05
N ILE A 74 16.42 -5.19 19.90
CA ILE A 74 16.02 -5.45 21.29
C ILE A 74 14.70 -6.18 21.43
N THR A 75 13.83 -6.07 20.42
CA THR A 75 12.53 -6.76 20.38
C THR A 75 12.60 -8.12 19.69
N GLY A 76 13.78 -8.56 19.24
CA GLY A 76 13.97 -9.82 18.53
C GLY A 76 13.32 -9.86 17.14
N GLN A 77 12.99 -8.69 16.57
CA GLN A 77 12.33 -8.56 15.27
C GLN A 77 13.31 -8.27 14.11
N GLU A 78 14.59 -8.61 14.24
CA GLU A 78 15.61 -8.35 13.21
C GLU A 78 15.29 -9.01 11.86
N LYS A 79 14.68 -10.20 11.90
CA LYS A 79 14.31 -10.99 10.71
C LYS A 79 12.93 -10.65 10.16
N ASN A 80 12.24 -9.65 10.73
CA ASN A 80 10.90 -9.29 10.30
C ASN A 80 10.94 -8.74 8.86
N SER A 81 10.32 -9.48 7.94
CA SER A 81 10.24 -9.16 6.50
C SER A 81 9.12 -8.16 6.15
N GLY A 82 8.52 -7.51 7.17
CA GLY A 82 7.52 -6.48 6.95
C GLY A 82 6.21 -7.02 6.37
N THR A 83 5.72 -6.41 5.30
CA THR A 83 4.48 -6.85 4.64
C THR A 83 4.56 -8.28 4.10
N ASN A 84 5.75 -8.74 3.71
CA ASN A 84 5.93 -10.13 3.26
C ASN A 84 5.60 -11.15 4.37
N LEU A 85 5.96 -10.89 5.64
CA LEU A 85 5.56 -11.74 6.76
C LEU A 85 4.02 -11.85 6.86
N VAL A 86 3.31 -10.74 6.69
CA VAL A 86 1.84 -10.72 6.74
C VAL A 86 1.25 -11.62 5.65
N LEU A 87 1.77 -11.56 4.43
CA LEU A 87 1.32 -12.38 3.31
C LEU A 87 1.54 -13.88 3.58
N THR A 88 2.68 -14.23 4.18
CA THR A 88 2.99 -15.61 4.56
C THR A 88 2.04 -16.13 5.63
N VAL A 89 1.79 -15.35 6.69
CA VAL A 89 0.89 -15.75 7.79
C VAL A 89 -0.54 -16.02 7.33
N VAL A 90 -1.05 -15.24 6.38
CA VAL A 90 -2.41 -15.50 5.85
C VAL A 90 -2.46 -16.79 5.02
N ARG A 91 -1.36 -17.17 4.36
CA ARG A 91 -1.29 -18.38 3.53
C ARG A 91 -0.92 -19.65 4.28
N SER A 92 -0.06 -19.54 5.29
CA SER A 92 0.44 -20.70 6.05
C SER A 92 -0.01 -20.61 7.52
N ASP A 93 -0.09 -21.74 8.16
CA ASP A 93 -0.42 -21.85 9.59
C ASP A 93 0.85 -21.89 10.48
N GLU A 94 2.04 -21.84 9.86
CA GLU A 94 3.33 -22.04 10.55
C GLU A 94 3.92 -20.74 11.13
N GLU A 95 3.50 -19.58 10.64
CA GLU A 95 4.03 -18.28 11.07
C GLU A 95 2.97 -17.43 11.77
N GLU A 96 3.43 -16.43 12.51
CA GLU A 96 2.57 -15.47 13.21
C GLU A 96 3.10 -14.04 13.06
N VAL A 97 2.21 -13.06 13.10
CA VAL A 97 2.59 -11.65 13.19
C VAL A 97 2.64 -11.25 14.66
N PRO A 98 3.83 -11.05 15.25
CA PRO A 98 3.93 -10.72 16.68
C PRO A 98 3.25 -9.40 17.02
N GLY A 99 2.68 -9.28 18.22
CA GLY A 99 2.03 -8.05 18.69
C GLY A 99 2.97 -6.83 18.77
N TRP A 100 4.26 -7.07 18.98
CA TRP A 100 5.30 -6.02 18.99
C TRP A 100 5.50 -5.34 17.65
N VAL A 101 5.05 -5.94 16.54
CA VAL A 101 5.13 -5.33 15.20
C VAL A 101 4.33 -4.03 15.15
N THR A 102 3.18 -3.96 15.83
CA THR A 102 2.35 -2.75 15.87
C THR A 102 3.13 -1.52 16.37
N PRO A 103 3.61 -1.44 17.63
CA PRO A 103 4.34 -0.26 18.08
C PRO A 103 5.64 -0.02 17.31
N LEU A 104 6.35 -1.09 16.93
CA LEU A 104 7.60 -0.97 16.19
C LEU A 104 7.41 -0.29 14.85
N ILE A 105 6.46 -0.75 14.04
CA ILE A 105 6.27 -0.18 12.68
C ILE A 105 5.73 1.23 12.73
N LEU A 106 4.83 1.55 13.67
CA LEU A 106 4.28 2.89 13.83
C LEU A 106 5.36 3.90 14.21
N ILE A 107 6.16 3.59 15.25
CA ILE A 107 7.24 4.47 15.73
C ILE A 107 8.35 4.58 14.68
N SER A 108 8.78 3.46 14.10
CA SER A 108 9.84 3.46 13.09
C SER A 108 9.47 4.24 11.83
N THR A 109 8.20 4.13 11.38
CA THR A 109 7.72 4.91 10.24
C THR A 109 7.67 6.39 10.58
N ALA A 110 7.23 6.76 11.79
CA ALA A 110 7.25 8.16 12.24
C ALA A 110 8.67 8.72 12.30
N ILE A 111 9.66 7.96 12.79
CA ILE A 111 11.09 8.33 12.78
C ILE A 111 11.59 8.53 11.35
N THR A 112 11.26 7.61 10.43
CA THR A 112 11.65 7.73 9.01
C THR A 112 11.12 9.04 8.42
N HIS A 113 9.85 9.38 8.65
CA HIS A 113 9.24 10.61 8.16
C HIS A 113 9.78 11.88 8.83
N LEU A 114 10.07 11.83 10.14
CA LEU A 114 10.63 12.94 10.90
C LEU A 114 11.96 13.40 10.30
N PHE A 115 12.83 12.45 9.98
CA PHE A 115 14.16 12.75 9.42
C PHE A 115 14.21 12.79 7.90
N GLY A 116 13.08 12.67 7.21
CA GLY A 116 12.99 12.88 5.75
C GLY A 116 13.28 11.67 4.88
N GLY A 117 13.23 10.45 5.44
CA GLY A 117 13.27 9.23 4.61
C GLY A 117 12.08 9.19 3.65
N SER A 118 12.31 8.72 2.43
CA SER A 118 11.29 8.62 1.37
C SER A 118 10.53 7.29 1.50
N SER A 119 9.33 7.36 2.04
CA SER A 119 8.46 6.17 2.21
C SER A 119 6.99 6.56 2.32
N GLY A 120 6.10 5.57 2.16
CA GLY A 120 4.69 5.65 2.49
C GLY A 120 4.41 5.24 3.93
N ARG A 121 3.13 5.24 4.30
CA ARG A 121 2.61 4.77 5.60
C ARG A 121 1.67 3.58 5.47
N GLU A 122 1.24 3.24 4.27
CA GLU A 122 0.22 2.22 3.98
C GLU A 122 0.77 0.81 4.15
N GLY A 123 2.04 0.56 3.81
CA GLY A 123 2.70 -0.71 4.13
C GLY A 123 2.79 -0.94 5.64
N ALA A 124 2.98 0.14 6.42
CA ALA A 124 2.87 0.08 7.88
C ALA A 124 1.45 -0.26 8.33
N ALA A 125 0.42 0.27 7.63
CA ALA A 125 -0.98 -0.04 7.91
C ALA A 125 -1.28 -1.54 7.83
N LEU A 126 -0.84 -2.19 6.77
CA LEU A 126 -1.02 -3.64 6.60
C LEU A 126 -0.36 -4.44 7.73
N GLN A 127 0.85 -4.04 8.12
CA GLN A 127 1.62 -4.72 9.17
C GLN A 127 0.98 -4.55 10.55
N PHE A 128 0.63 -3.33 10.97
CA PHE A 128 0.00 -3.14 12.29
C PHE A 128 -1.43 -3.69 12.31
N GLY A 129 -2.18 -3.56 11.22
CA GLY A 129 -3.50 -4.17 11.10
C GLY A 129 -3.44 -5.68 11.29
N ALA A 130 -2.54 -6.36 10.57
CA ALA A 130 -2.33 -7.80 10.71
C ALA A 130 -1.86 -8.20 12.12
N SER A 131 -0.95 -7.43 12.72
CA SER A 131 -0.44 -7.66 14.08
C SER A 131 -1.56 -7.55 15.12
N VAL A 132 -2.39 -6.50 15.06
CA VAL A 132 -3.56 -6.34 15.94
C VAL A 132 -4.57 -7.47 15.72
N GLY A 133 -4.85 -7.81 14.44
CA GLY A 133 -5.75 -8.93 14.11
C GLY A 133 -5.28 -10.26 14.68
N ASN A 134 -3.98 -10.56 14.56
CA ASN A 134 -3.40 -11.77 15.14
C ASN A 134 -3.48 -11.81 16.68
N VAL A 135 -3.22 -10.67 17.34
CA VAL A 135 -3.37 -10.56 18.81
C VAL A 135 -4.83 -10.75 19.20
N CYS A 136 -5.77 -10.12 18.53
CA CYS A 136 -7.20 -10.30 18.77
C CYS A 136 -7.64 -11.75 18.58
N ALA A 137 -7.16 -12.42 17.52
CA ALA A 137 -7.46 -13.83 17.26
C ALA A 137 -7.01 -14.73 18.42
N LYS A 138 -5.82 -14.49 18.98
CA LYS A 138 -5.29 -15.22 20.15
C LYS A 138 -6.15 -14.98 21.41
N TYR A 139 -6.46 -13.73 21.72
CA TYR A 139 -7.27 -13.40 22.90
C TYR A 139 -8.69 -13.97 22.81
N LEU A 140 -9.26 -14.04 21.62
CA LEU A 140 -10.60 -14.57 21.36
C LEU A 140 -10.60 -16.08 21.13
N HIS A 141 -9.44 -16.75 21.20
CA HIS A 141 -9.27 -18.18 20.97
C HIS A 141 -9.93 -18.65 19.66
N LEU A 142 -9.74 -17.86 18.57
CA LEU A 142 -10.30 -18.19 17.26
C LEU A 142 -9.56 -19.38 16.64
N ASN A 143 -10.28 -20.18 15.87
CA ASN A 143 -9.66 -21.24 15.06
C ASN A 143 -8.82 -20.64 13.93
N GLU A 144 -7.97 -21.43 13.27
CA GLU A 144 -7.05 -20.94 12.24
C GLU A 144 -7.75 -20.30 11.04
N SER A 145 -8.94 -20.80 10.65
CA SER A 145 -9.73 -20.19 9.59
C SER A 145 -10.24 -18.80 9.98
N ASP A 146 -10.84 -18.65 11.14
CA ASP A 146 -11.34 -17.38 11.68
C ASP A 146 -10.18 -16.39 11.96
N LYS A 147 -9.01 -16.89 12.38
CA LYS A 147 -7.79 -16.10 12.56
C LYS A 147 -7.35 -15.42 11.25
N LYS A 148 -7.32 -16.15 10.12
CA LYS A 148 -7.00 -15.58 8.80
C LYS A 148 -8.02 -14.50 8.40
N ILE A 149 -9.29 -14.77 8.62
CA ILE A 149 -10.37 -13.82 8.32
C ILE A 149 -10.21 -12.53 9.11
N ILE A 150 -9.96 -12.62 10.44
CA ILE A 150 -9.83 -11.42 11.27
C ILE A 150 -8.55 -10.63 10.97
N ILE A 151 -7.46 -11.29 10.57
CA ILE A 151 -6.24 -10.63 10.10
C ILE A 151 -6.54 -9.81 8.85
N LEU A 152 -7.22 -10.38 7.84
CA LEU A 152 -7.61 -9.68 6.61
C LEU A 152 -8.54 -8.51 6.91
N ALA A 153 -9.54 -8.70 7.78
CA ALA A 153 -10.46 -7.64 8.21
C ALA A 153 -9.72 -6.50 8.93
N SER A 154 -8.72 -6.84 9.74
CA SER A 154 -7.88 -5.87 10.46
C SER A 154 -6.97 -5.07 9.52
N MET A 155 -6.40 -5.72 8.50
CA MET A 155 -5.65 -5.05 7.44
C MET A 155 -6.55 -4.08 6.66
N SER A 156 -7.78 -4.52 6.33
CA SER A 156 -8.80 -3.71 5.66
C SER A 156 -9.14 -2.46 6.47
N ALA A 157 -9.37 -2.59 7.77
CA ALA A 157 -9.62 -1.46 8.68
C ALA A 157 -8.47 -0.45 8.70
N ALA A 158 -7.25 -0.93 8.85
CA ALA A 158 -6.06 -0.10 8.92
C ALA A 158 -5.81 0.67 7.61
N PHE A 159 -5.97 0.00 6.47
CA PHE A 159 -5.83 0.62 5.15
C PHE A 159 -6.93 1.68 4.93
N SER A 160 -8.19 1.35 5.23
CA SER A 160 -9.34 2.25 5.10
C SER A 160 -9.16 3.55 5.88
N ALA A 161 -8.81 3.45 7.16
CA ALA A 161 -8.65 4.63 8.03
C ALA A 161 -7.51 5.56 7.61
N LEU A 162 -6.43 5.02 7.02
CA LEU A 162 -5.28 5.83 6.57
C LEU A 162 -5.44 6.35 5.16
N PHE A 163 -6.01 5.55 4.26
CA PHE A 163 -6.10 5.90 2.84
C PHE A 163 -7.37 6.69 2.51
N GLY A 164 -8.45 6.45 3.24
CA GLY A 164 -9.73 7.11 3.01
C GLY A 164 -10.55 6.52 1.87
N THR A 165 -10.21 5.29 1.43
CA THR A 165 -10.88 4.56 0.36
C THR A 165 -11.41 3.23 0.90
N PRO A 166 -12.56 3.23 1.59
CA PRO A 166 -13.09 2.05 2.25
C PRO A 166 -13.43 0.90 1.29
N MET A 167 -13.94 1.16 0.09
CA MET A 167 -14.27 0.10 -0.87
C MET A 167 -12.99 -0.60 -1.36
N ALA A 168 -11.97 0.16 -1.74
CA ALA A 168 -10.68 -0.40 -2.12
C ALA A 168 -10.03 -1.15 -0.94
N ALA A 169 -10.15 -0.63 0.27
CA ALA A 169 -9.62 -1.24 1.48
C ALA A 169 -10.26 -2.59 1.81
N VAL A 170 -11.53 -2.80 1.49
CA VAL A 170 -12.21 -4.10 1.61
C VAL A 170 -11.54 -5.15 0.73
N VAL A 171 -11.25 -4.79 -0.52
CA VAL A 171 -10.79 -5.74 -1.53
C VAL A 171 -9.28 -5.98 -1.47
N PHE A 172 -8.51 -4.96 -1.15
CA PHE A 172 -7.05 -5.01 -1.22
C PHE A 172 -6.41 -6.18 -0.43
N PRO A 173 -6.73 -6.40 0.86
CA PRO A 173 -6.17 -7.53 1.59
C PRO A 173 -6.53 -8.89 1.01
N MET A 174 -7.74 -9.02 0.44
CA MET A 174 -8.19 -10.28 -0.17
C MET A 174 -7.53 -10.55 -1.51
N GLU A 175 -7.15 -9.50 -2.25
CA GLU A 175 -6.60 -9.58 -3.60
C GLU A 175 -5.07 -9.68 -3.60
N VAL A 176 -4.39 -8.94 -2.69
CA VAL A 176 -2.92 -8.83 -2.68
C VAL A 176 -2.21 -10.11 -2.22
N ILE A 177 -2.88 -10.98 -1.48
CA ILE A 177 -2.27 -12.21 -0.93
C ILE A 177 -1.88 -13.18 -2.04
N SER A 178 -2.78 -13.36 -3.04
CA SER A 178 -2.58 -14.34 -4.10
C SER A 178 -3.25 -13.88 -5.39
N VAL A 179 -2.47 -13.74 -6.45
CA VAL A 179 -2.97 -13.35 -7.77
C VAL A 179 -3.78 -14.51 -8.39
N GLY A 180 -5.00 -14.20 -8.82
CA GLY A 180 -5.92 -15.17 -9.42
C GLY A 180 -6.83 -15.89 -8.41
N VAL A 181 -6.68 -15.66 -7.10
CA VAL A 181 -7.56 -16.21 -6.06
C VAL A 181 -7.86 -15.12 -5.03
N MET A 182 -9.15 -14.91 -4.72
CA MET A 182 -9.59 -13.99 -3.68
C MET A 182 -10.15 -14.75 -2.47
N TYR A 183 -9.86 -14.25 -1.28
CA TYR A 183 -10.34 -14.81 -0.01
C TYR A 183 -11.75 -14.31 0.32
N TYR A 184 -12.77 -14.72 -0.47
CA TYR A 184 -14.16 -14.24 -0.33
C TYR A 184 -14.79 -14.49 1.03
N ALA A 185 -14.33 -15.49 1.79
CA ALA A 185 -14.80 -15.71 3.16
C ALA A 185 -14.58 -14.51 4.09
N ALA A 186 -13.60 -13.67 3.78
CA ALA A 186 -13.29 -12.44 4.52
C ALA A 186 -14.11 -11.22 4.06
N LEU A 187 -14.94 -11.33 3.01
CA LEU A 187 -15.63 -10.17 2.41
C LEU A 187 -16.48 -9.43 3.44
N VAL A 188 -17.37 -10.13 4.14
CA VAL A 188 -18.25 -9.51 5.15
C VAL A 188 -17.44 -8.89 6.29
N PRO A 189 -16.50 -9.59 6.92
CA PRO A 189 -15.62 -9.00 7.93
C PRO A 189 -14.84 -7.78 7.45
N CYS A 190 -14.27 -7.81 6.24
CA CYS A 190 -13.53 -6.68 5.66
C CYS A 190 -14.42 -5.46 5.44
N VAL A 191 -15.67 -5.65 4.95
CA VAL A 191 -16.62 -4.55 4.77
C VAL A 191 -16.89 -3.86 6.10
N PHE A 192 -17.36 -4.61 7.11
CA PHE A 192 -17.74 -3.98 8.37
C PHE A 192 -16.55 -3.36 9.10
N SER A 193 -15.37 -3.96 9.04
CA SER A 193 -14.17 -3.40 9.69
C SER A 193 -13.65 -2.15 8.96
N ALA A 194 -13.62 -2.15 7.62
CA ALA A 194 -13.18 -1.00 6.82
C ALA A 194 -14.07 0.23 7.05
N PHE A 195 -15.39 0.05 6.98
CA PHE A 195 -16.34 1.16 7.17
C PHE A 195 -16.39 1.63 8.63
N ALA A 196 -16.27 0.74 9.61
CA ALA A 196 -16.17 1.13 11.01
C ALA A 196 -14.90 1.97 11.27
N ALA A 197 -13.76 1.53 10.75
CA ALA A 197 -12.49 2.25 10.87
C ALA A 197 -12.53 3.63 10.17
N GLN A 198 -13.12 3.69 8.97
CA GLN A 198 -13.32 4.94 8.26
C GLN A 198 -14.25 5.89 9.02
N GLY A 199 -15.33 5.36 9.60
CA GLY A 199 -16.25 6.15 10.45
C GLY A 199 -15.51 6.82 11.62
N ILE A 200 -14.66 6.09 12.32
CA ILE A 200 -13.81 6.62 13.40
C ILE A 200 -12.85 7.70 12.86
N SER A 201 -12.19 7.43 11.73
CA SER A 201 -11.27 8.38 11.10
C SER A 201 -11.96 9.71 10.74
N LEU A 202 -13.19 9.64 10.21
CA LEU A 202 -14.00 10.81 9.89
C LEU A 202 -14.46 11.55 11.14
N LEU A 203 -14.91 10.86 12.19
CA LEU A 203 -15.29 11.45 13.47
C LEU A 203 -14.12 12.22 14.11
N LEU A 204 -12.92 11.68 14.00
CA LEU A 204 -11.69 12.30 14.47
C LEU A 204 -11.12 13.34 13.48
N LYS A 205 -11.80 13.63 12.37
CA LYS A 205 -11.37 14.60 11.34
C LYS A 205 -9.95 14.36 10.85
N VAL A 206 -9.56 13.10 10.72
CA VAL A 206 -8.24 12.74 10.20
C VAL A 206 -8.14 13.18 8.75
N ARG A 207 -7.11 13.96 8.42
CA ARG A 207 -6.78 14.24 7.04
C ARG A 207 -6.24 12.96 6.41
N THR A 208 -7.00 12.36 5.50
CA THR A 208 -6.52 11.25 4.68
C THR A 208 -5.36 11.73 3.80
N VAL A 209 -4.49 10.80 3.41
CA VAL A 209 -3.31 11.13 2.55
C VAL A 209 -3.74 11.69 1.22
N THR A 210 -4.91 11.30 0.80
CA THR A 210 -5.42 11.57 -0.53
C THR A 210 -6.72 12.37 -0.41
N PRO A 211 -6.65 13.71 -0.55
CA PRO A 211 -7.86 14.45 -0.84
C PRO A 211 -8.42 13.94 -2.19
N PRO A 212 -9.73 14.02 -2.42
CA PRO A 212 -10.26 13.72 -3.75
C PRO A 212 -9.53 14.59 -4.77
N TYR A 213 -8.86 13.94 -5.71
CA TYR A 213 -8.20 14.64 -6.82
C TYR A 213 -9.26 14.92 -7.89
N LEU A 214 -9.38 16.19 -8.28
CA LEU A 214 -10.34 16.57 -9.31
C LEU A 214 -9.77 16.17 -10.68
N VAL A 215 -10.51 15.34 -11.38
CA VAL A 215 -10.31 15.01 -12.80
C VAL A 215 -11.48 15.61 -13.57
N GLU A 216 -11.24 16.76 -14.19
CA GLU A 216 -12.25 17.55 -14.88
C GLU A 216 -12.22 17.32 -16.39
N SER A 217 -11.04 17.05 -16.93
CA SER A 217 -10.78 16.97 -18.36
C SER A 217 -10.79 15.53 -18.86
N VAL A 218 -11.95 14.91 -18.93
CA VAL A 218 -12.09 13.54 -19.43
C VAL A 218 -12.41 13.57 -20.93
N PRO A 219 -11.50 13.07 -21.81
CA PRO A 219 -11.73 13.04 -23.26
C PRO A 219 -12.84 12.04 -23.64
N ASN A 220 -13.30 12.13 -24.91
CA ASN A 220 -14.21 11.11 -25.42
C ASN A 220 -13.50 9.76 -25.52
N PHE A 221 -14.05 8.74 -24.86
CA PHE A 221 -13.45 7.41 -24.83
C PHE A 221 -13.37 6.75 -26.23
N TYR A 222 -14.34 6.97 -27.09
CA TYR A 222 -14.37 6.39 -28.45
C TYR A 222 -13.56 7.24 -29.46
N SER A 223 -12.40 7.74 -29.04
CA SER A 223 -11.47 8.55 -29.83
C SER A 223 -10.05 7.99 -29.81
N VAL A 224 -9.11 8.69 -30.41
CA VAL A 224 -7.68 8.38 -30.38
C VAL A 224 -7.12 8.35 -28.94
N ASP A 225 -7.80 9.00 -28.00
CA ASP A 225 -7.34 9.07 -26.60
C ASP A 225 -7.35 7.70 -25.90
N SER A 226 -8.21 6.75 -26.34
CA SER A 226 -8.13 5.36 -25.86
C SER A 226 -6.83 4.67 -26.26
N ILE A 227 -6.28 4.95 -27.44
CA ILE A 227 -4.99 4.44 -27.87
C ILE A 227 -3.87 5.08 -27.03
N LYS A 228 -3.97 6.38 -26.74
CA LYS A 228 -3.03 7.08 -25.86
C LYS A 228 -3.04 6.46 -24.43
N ALA A 229 -4.21 6.07 -23.93
CA ALA A 229 -4.33 5.37 -22.65
C ALA A 229 -3.62 4.01 -22.66
N ILE A 230 -3.67 3.25 -23.75
CA ILE A 230 -2.91 1.99 -23.90
C ILE A 230 -1.40 2.26 -23.86
N ILE A 231 -0.92 3.30 -24.56
CA ILE A 231 0.52 3.66 -24.54
C ILE A 231 0.94 4.05 -23.12
N LEU A 232 0.13 4.84 -22.42
CA LEU A 232 0.38 5.19 -21.01
C LEU A 232 0.42 3.94 -20.12
N ALA A 233 -0.49 2.99 -20.34
CA ALA A 233 -0.54 1.75 -19.58
C ALA A 233 0.71 0.88 -19.77
N ILE A 234 1.25 0.82 -20.99
CA ILE A 234 2.52 0.15 -21.27
C ILE A 234 3.65 0.81 -20.48
N ALA A 235 3.72 2.14 -20.48
CA ALA A 235 4.70 2.89 -19.70
C ALA A 235 4.54 2.62 -18.19
N CYS A 236 3.31 2.58 -17.67
CA CYS A 236 3.02 2.24 -16.27
C CYS A 236 3.50 0.83 -15.90
N ALA A 237 3.26 -0.15 -16.77
CA ALA A 237 3.73 -1.52 -16.56
C ALA A 237 5.25 -1.61 -16.48
N LEU A 238 5.95 -0.96 -17.42
CA LEU A 238 7.42 -0.95 -17.47
C LEU A 238 8.03 -0.26 -16.25
N VAL A 239 7.50 0.92 -15.89
CA VAL A 239 7.99 1.70 -14.74
C VAL A 239 7.65 1.00 -13.43
N GLY A 240 6.48 0.38 -13.32
CA GLY A 240 6.10 -0.44 -12.15
C GLY A 240 7.03 -1.65 -11.99
N ALA A 241 7.28 -2.41 -13.06
CA ALA A 241 8.23 -3.52 -13.03
C ALA A 241 9.65 -3.03 -12.67
N LEU A 242 10.11 -1.91 -13.24
CA LEU A 242 11.39 -1.30 -12.90
C LEU A 242 11.48 -0.95 -11.41
N PHE A 243 10.41 -0.39 -10.82
CA PHE A 243 10.39 -0.06 -9.40
C PHE A 243 10.51 -1.31 -8.52
N CYS A 244 9.83 -2.41 -8.85
CA CYS A 244 9.99 -3.69 -8.17
C CYS A 244 11.43 -4.21 -8.25
N ILE A 245 12.02 -4.18 -9.45
CA ILE A 245 13.40 -4.61 -9.70
C ILE A 245 14.39 -3.76 -8.88
N VAL A 246 14.20 -2.45 -8.86
CA VAL A 246 15.06 -1.51 -8.12
C VAL A 246 15.00 -1.78 -6.62
N LEU A 247 13.81 -2.02 -6.05
CA LEU A 247 13.68 -2.34 -4.63
C LEU A 247 14.28 -3.72 -4.30
N HIS A 248 13.97 -4.75 -5.06
CA HIS A 248 14.46 -6.10 -4.77
C HIS A 248 15.98 -6.22 -4.93
N ASN A 249 16.51 -5.69 -6.04
CA ASN A 249 17.96 -5.71 -6.27
C ASN A 249 18.69 -4.73 -5.34
N GLY A 250 18.09 -3.55 -5.07
CA GLY A 250 18.63 -2.57 -4.12
C GLY A 250 18.80 -3.16 -2.74
N GLU A 251 17.82 -3.90 -2.24
CA GLU A 251 17.92 -4.63 -0.97
C GLU A 251 19.04 -5.67 -0.99
N HIS A 252 19.13 -6.46 -2.07
CA HIS A 252 20.17 -7.48 -2.24
C HIS A 252 21.57 -6.86 -2.26
N TYR A 253 21.79 -5.83 -3.09
CA TYR A 253 23.11 -5.20 -3.21
C TYR A 253 23.51 -4.44 -1.95
N LEU A 254 22.61 -3.71 -1.31
CA LEU A 254 22.92 -3.01 -0.07
C LEU A 254 23.24 -3.98 1.09
N LYS A 255 22.55 -5.14 1.16
CA LYS A 255 22.89 -6.19 2.11
C LYS A 255 24.25 -6.82 1.82
N LYS A 256 24.62 -6.98 0.54
CA LYS A 256 25.92 -7.53 0.12
C LYS A 256 27.06 -6.56 0.39
N TRP A 257 26.90 -5.27 0.10
CA TRP A 257 27.96 -4.25 0.31
C TRP A 257 28.08 -3.84 1.77
N PHE A 258 26.97 -3.80 2.50
CA PHE A 258 26.89 -3.43 3.90
C PHE A 258 26.17 -4.51 4.71
N PRO A 259 26.84 -5.64 5.04
CA PRO A 259 26.21 -6.75 5.78
C PRO A 259 25.72 -6.33 7.18
N ASN A 260 26.45 -5.41 7.83
CA ASN A 260 26.05 -4.87 9.12
C ASN A 260 24.86 -3.90 8.96
N PRO A 261 23.69 -4.17 9.58
CA PRO A 261 22.50 -3.33 9.42
C PRO A 261 22.69 -1.89 9.91
N TYR A 262 23.55 -1.66 10.91
CA TYR A 262 23.86 -0.32 11.41
C TYR A 262 24.65 0.50 10.37
N VAL A 263 25.65 -0.10 9.73
CA VAL A 263 26.42 0.55 8.67
C VAL A 263 25.55 0.80 7.45
N ARG A 264 24.72 -0.19 7.10
CA ARG A 264 23.82 -0.11 5.93
C ARG A 264 22.82 1.03 6.04
N VAL A 265 22.18 1.20 7.22
CA VAL A 265 21.21 2.28 7.42
C VAL A 265 21.88 3.66 7.37
N VAL A 266 23.11 3.80 7.89
CA VAL A 266 23.90 5.04 7.81
C VAL A 266 24.28 5.35 6.36
N ALA A 267 24.73 4.34 5.59
CA ALA A 267 25.06 4.50 4.18
C ALA A 267 23.84 4.95 3.34
N GLY A 268 22.67 4.35 3.54
CA GLY A 268 21.45 4.78 2.88
C GLY A 268 21.02 6.19 3.26
N ALA A 269 21.11 6.54 4.55
CA ALA A 269 20.85 7.89 5.04
C ALA A 269 21.79 8.92 4.40
N ALA A 270 23.07 8.62 4.31
CA ALA A 270 24.05 9.48 3.64
C ALA A 270 23.69 9.70 2.17
N GLY A 271 23.28 8.63 1.46
CA GLY A 271 22.81 8.73 0.08
C GLY A 271 21.61 9.68 -0.08
N VAL A 272 20.60 9.55 0.80
CA VAL A 272 19.42 10.45 0.80
C VAL A 272 19.83 11.91 1.06
N ILE A 273 20.70 12.13 2.06
CA ILE A 273 21.20 13.47 2.43
C ILE A 273 21.99 14.10 1.26
N ILE A 274 22.90 13.36 0.64
CA ILE A 274 23.68 13.84 -0.51
C ILE A 274 22.75 14.24 -1.65
N LEU A 275 21.77 13.41 -1.99
CA LEU A 275 20.81 13.73 -3.05
C LEU A 275 19.93 14.95 -2.69
N TYR A 276 19.51 15.09 -1.44
CA TYR A 276 18.76 16.26 -0.99
C TYR A 276 19.52 17.55 -1.19
N PHE A 277 20.80 17.63 -0.78
CA PHE A 277 21.62 18.82 -0.97
C PHE A 277 22.02 19.06 -2.44
N ALA A 278 22.26 18.00 -3.19
CA ALA A 278 22.58 18.09 -4.61
C ALA A 278 21.41 18.65 -5.44
N LEU A 279 20.19 18.19 -5.16
CA LEU A 279 18.99 18.60 -5.88
C LEU A 279 18.32 19.86 -5.30
N ARG A 280 18.69 20.25 -4.08
CA ARG A 280 18.13 21.40 -3.35
C ARG A 280 16.59 21.41 -3.30
N THR A 281 15.97 20.25 -3.10
CA THR A 281 14.53 20.10 -3.04
C THR A 281 14.11 19.02 -2.05
N ASP A 282 13.00 19.22 -1.36
CA ASP A 282 12.37 18.28 -0.46
C ASP A 282 11.24 17.45 -1.12
N ALA A 283 11.00 17.67 -2.41
CA ALA A 283 9.91 17.08 -3.20
C ALA A 283 9.85 15.53 -3.10
N TYR A 284 11.00 14.88 -2.94
CA TYR A 284 11.12 13.42 -2.91
C TYR A 284 11.14 12.84 -1.50
N LEU A 285 11.15 13.67 -0.45
CA LEU A 285 11.16 13.25 0.94
C LEU A 285 9.76 12.87 1.43
N GLY A 286 9.69 11.94 2.39
CA GLY A 286 8.44 11.49 3.00
C GLY A 286 7.43 10.98 1.97
N LEU A 287 6.15 11.32 2.15
CA LEU A 287 5.05 10.89 1.28
C LEU A 287 5.10 11.54 -0.11
N GLY A 288 5.48 12.82 -0.19
CA GLY A 288 5.47 13.58 -1.46
C GLY A 288 4.07 13.96 -1.97
N THR A 289 3.07 14.04 -1.09
CA THR A 289 1.67 14.31 -1.45
C THR A 289 1.49 15.65 -2.18
N GLY A 290 2.28 16.67 -1.86
CA GLY A 290 2.23 17.95 -2.55
C GLY A 290 2.60 17.83 -4.04
N VAL A 291 3.60 17.00 -4.37
CA VAL A 291 3.97 16.73 -5.77
C VAL A 291 2.91 15.91 -6.48
N ILE A 292 2.31 14.92 -5.80
CA ILE A 292 1.17 14.18 -6.37
C ILE A 292 0.06 15.15 -6.74
N GLN A 293 -0.33 16.08 -5.85
CA GLN A 293 -1.37 17.07 -6.14
C GLN A 293 -1.00 18.02 -7.29
N ALA A 294 0.25 18.47 -7.33
CA ALA A 294 0.75 19.33 -8.41
C ALA A 294 0.69 18.61 -9.77
N SER A 295 0.96 17.30 -9.81
CA SER A 295 0.93 16.50 -11.04
C SER A 295 -0.46 16.41 -11.71
N PHE A 296 -1.53 16.77 -11.03
CA PHE A 296 -2.88 16.86 -11.62
C PHE A 296 -3.14 18.22 -12.30
N LYS A 297 -2.37 19.23 -11.96
CA LYS A 297 -2.53 20.60 -12.46
C LYS A 297 -1.42 21.04 -13.42
N GLU A 298 -0.23 20.58 -13.16
CA GLU A 298 0.99 20.98 -13.84
C GLU A 298 1.71 19.76 -14.40
N THR A 299 2.41 19.92 -15.50
CA THR A 299 3.20 18.86 -16.12
C THR A 299 4.45 18.56 -15.30
N ALA A 300 4.59 17.32 -14.86
CA ALA A 300 5.77 16.88 -14.14
C ALA A 300 6.99 16.71 -15.05
N GLY A 301 8.17 17.00 -14.52
CA GLY A 301 9.43 16.76 -15.24
C GLY A 301 9.74 15.26 -15.37
N PRO A 302 10.43 14.83 -16.43
CA PRO A 302 10.73 13.42 -16.71
C PRO A 302 11.56 12.73 -15.63
N GLN A 303 12.32 13.49 -14.85
CA GLN A 303 13.17 12.97 -13.77
C GLN A 303 12.39 12.66 -12.48
N MET A 304 11.16 13.17 -12.31
CA MET A 304 10.47 13.13 -11.01
C MET A 304 10.16 11.71 -10.53
N PHE A 305 9.61 10.87 -11.42
CA PHE A 305 9.30 9.47 -11.05
C PHE A 305 10.57 8.65 -10.80
N LEU A 306 11.67 8.90 -11.54
CA LEU A 306 12.95 8.21 -11.35
C LEU A 306 13.62 8.61 -10.02
N LEU A 307 13.63 9.91 -9.70
CA LEU A 307 14.20 10.40 -8.46
C LEU A 307 13.41 9.89 -7.23
N LYS A 308 12.09 9.91 -7.30
CA LYS A 308 11.28 9.30 -6.22
C LYS A 308 11.61 7.83 -6.01
N MET A 309 11.76 7.07 -7.09
CA MET A 309 12.16 5.67 -7.05
C MET A 309 13.52 5.50 -6.36
N LEU A 310 14.51 6.33 -6.72
CA LEU A 310 15.86 6.29 -6.15
C LEU A 310 15.84 6.64 -4.65
N PHE A 311 15.18 7.74 -4.24
CA PHE A 311 15.07 8.13 -2.84
C PHE A 311 14.39 7.05 -1.99
N THR A 312 13.33 6.45 -2.53
CA THR A 312 12.61 5.36 -1.84
C THR A 312 13.47 4.11 -1.71
N ALA A 313 14.20 3.74 -2.77
CA ALA A 313 15.10 2.60 -2.73
C ALA A 313 16.23 2.80 -1.70
N LEU A 314 16.90 3.97 -1.70
CA LEU A 314 17.93 4.30 -0.71
C LEU A 314 17.40 4.27 0.73
N THR A 315 16.14 4.64 0.93
CA THR A 315 15.51 4.62 2.26
C THR A 315 15.15 3.19 2.67
N LEU A 316 14.30 2.51 1.91
CA LEU A 316 13.74 1.22 2.33
C LEU A 316 14.76 0.09 2.27
N CYS A 317 15.57 0.01 1.22
CA CYS A 317 16.58 -1.05 1.07
C CYS A 317 17.72 -0.94 2.09
N ALA A 318 17.96 0.25 2.62
CA ALA A 318 18.93 0.44 3.70
C ALA A 318 18.44 -0.09 5.06
N GLY A 319 17.13 -0.24 5.24
CA GLY A 319 16.54 -0.78 6.46
C GLY A 319 15.64 0.18 7.24
N PHE A 320 15.41 1.39 6.72
CA PHE A 320 14.35 2.25 7.24
C PHE A 320 12.99 1.58 7.07
N LYS A 321 12.03 1.98 7.89
CA LYS A 321 10.69 1.41 7.88
C LYS A 321 9.68 2.41 7.34
N GLY A 322 8.71 1.88 6.58
CA GLY A 322 7.67 2.63 5.90
C GLY A 322 7.01 1.76 4.83
N GLY A 323 6.15 2.35 4.00
CA GLY A 323 5.45 1.64 2.93
C GLY A 323 5.96 2.02 1.53
N GLU A 324 5.76 1.14 0.59
CA GLU A 324 6.10 1.30 -0.82
C GLU A 324 4.92 1.81 -1.67
N ILE A 325 3.70 1.76 -1.14
CA ILE A 325 2.45 2.05 -1.87
C ILE A 325 2.36 3.53 -2.27
N VAL A 326 2.51 4.48 -1.33
CA VAL A 326 2.47 5.91 -1.69
C VAL A 326 3.59 6.32 -2.64
N PRO A 327 4.85 5.87 -2.47
CA PRO A 327 5.87 6.04 -3.50
C PRO A 327 5.45 5.54 -4.88
N SER A 328 4.77 4.40 -5.00
CA SER A 328 4.28 3.92 -6.30
C SER A 328 3.20 4.82 -6.89
N LEU A 329 2.31 5.36 -6.05
CA LEU A 329 1.31 6.36 -6.48
C LEU A 329 1.97 7.67 -6.96
N PHE A 330 3.01 8.15 -6.26
CA PHE A 330 3.80 9.29 -6.69
C PHE A 330 4.47 9.05 -8.04
N ILE A 331 5.12 7.89 -8.19
CA ILE A 331 5.77 7.49 -9.44
C ILE A 331 4.73 7.46 -10.57
N GLY A 332 3.56 6.88 -10.32
CA GLY A 332 2.48 6.80 -11.30
C GLY A 332 1.91 8.18 -11.66
N ALA A 333 1.61 9.03 -10.67
CA ALA A 333 1.08 10.37 -10.91
C ALA A 333 2.04 11.24 -11.73
N THR A 334 3.34 11.25 -11.35
CA THR A 334 4.36 12.04 -12.07
C THR A 334 4.69 11.48 -13.45
N LEU A 335 4.68 10.14 -13.63
CA LEU A 335 4.80 9.51 -14.94
C LEU A 335 3.62 9.87 -15.85
N GLY A 336 2.39 9.74 -15.35
CA GLY A 336 1.19 10.09 -16.11
C GLY A 336 1.16 11.54 -16.51
N SER A 337 1.46 12.44 -15.57
CA SER A 337 1.58 13.88 -15.83
C SER A 337 2.66 14.20 -16.86
N PHE A 338 3.85 13.58 -16.79
CA PHE A 338 4.90 13.71 -17.82
C PHE A 338 4.43 13.22 -19.20
N MET A 339 3.82 12.04 -19.24
CA MET A 339 3.33 11.44 -20.47
C MET A 339 2.21 12.24 -21.13
N SER A 340 1.45 13.06 -20.38
CA SER A 340 0.40 13.92 -20.92
C SER A 340 0.91 14.85 -22.02
N THR A 341 2.13 15.40 -21.86
CA THR A 341 2.79 16.24 -22.86
C THR A 341 3.12 15.46 -24.13
N ILE A 342 3.68 14.25 -23.99
CA ILE A 342 4.07 13.41 -25.13
C ILE A 342 2.83 12.94 -25.92
N LEU A 343 1.77 12.60 -25.20
CA LEU A 343 0.53 12.10 -25.77
C LEU A 343 -0.43 13.20 -26.23
N ALA A 344 -0.11 14.47 -25.96
CA ALA A 344 -1.03 15.59 -26.15
C ALA A 344 -2.43 15.27 -25.59
N ALA A 345 -2.50 14.90 -24.30
CA ALA A 345 -3.72 14.52 -23.58
C ALA A 345 -3.85 15.35 -22.29
N PRO A 346 -5.04 15.50 -21.70
CA PRO A 346 -5.22 16.25 -20.47
C PRO A 346 -4.39 15.68 -19.33
N THR A 347 -3.75 16.58 -18.56
CA THR A 347 -2.78 16.19 -17.53
C THR A 347 -3.43 15.47 -16.35
N ASP A 348 -4.61 15.91 -15.93
CA ASP A 348 -5.35 15.38 -14.80
C ASP A 348 -5.74 13.90 -14.99
N ILE A 349 -6.36 13.56 -16.13
CA ILE A 349 -6.71 12.16 -16.43
C ILE A 349 -5.48 11.30 -16.65
N CYS A 350 -4.40 11.83 -17.27
CA CYS A 350 -3.15 11.09 -17.43
C CYS A 350 -2.47 10.82 -16.09
N ALA A 351 -2.44 11.79 -15.17
CA ALA A 351 -1.91 11.61 -13.82
C ALA A 351 -2.71 10.56 -13.03
N ALA A 352 -4.05 10.62 -13.09
CA ALA A 352 -4.92 9.63 -12.46
C ALA A 352 -4.71 8.22 -13.02
N CYS A 353 -4.69 8.07 -14.36
CA CYS A 353 -4.39 6.81 -15.05
C CYS A 353 -3.00 6.27 -14.68
N GLY A 354 -1.98 7.14 -14.68
CA GLY A 354 -0.62 6.78 -14.28
C GLY A 354 -0.57 6.27 -12.84
N MET A 355 -1.26 6.94 -11.92
CA MET A 355 -1.31 6.61 -10.51
C MET A 355 -1.87 5.20 -10.27
N VAL A 356 -3.03 4.88 -10.86
CA VAL A 356 -3.65 3.55 -10.68
C VAL A 356 -2.99 2.47 -11.53
N GLY A 357 -2.44 2.83 -12.70
CA GLY A 357 -1.71 1.90 -13.57
C GLY A 357 -0.42 1.38 -12.93
N VAL A 358 0.41 2.28 -12.36
CA VAL A 358 1.63 1.87 -11.64
C VAL A 358 1.27 1.12 -10.37
N PHE A 359 0.27 1.58 -9.59
CA PHE A 359 -0.18 0.85 -8.40
C PHE A 359 -0.61 -0.58 -8.75
N CYS A 360 -1.39 -0.77 -9.80
CA CYS A 360 -1.80 -2.08 -10.27
C CYS A 360 -0.60 -2.94 -10.71
N ALA A 361 0.32 -2.34 -11.46
CA ALA A 361 1.51 -3.05 -11.96
C ALA A 361 2.40 -3.59 -10.84
N VAL A 362 2.52 -2.86 -9.71
CA VAL A 362 3.41 -3.24 -8.60
C VAL A 362 2.73 -4.10 -7.53
N THR A 363 1.40 -4.06 -7.42
CA THR A 363 0.66 -4.82 -6.40
C THR A 363 -0.06 -6.05 -6.97
N ASN A 364 -0.23 -6.12 -8.27
CA ASN A 364 -1.04 -7.13 -8.96
C ASN A 364 -2.51 -7.17 -8.50
N SER A 365 -3.07 -6.00 -8.16
CA SER A 365 -4.42 -5.86 -7.58
C SER A 365 -5.32 -5.01 -8.49
N PRO A 366 -5.83 -5.57 -9.62
CA PRO A 366 -6.59 -4.80 -10.59
C PRO A 366 -7.94 -4.31 -10.06
N ILE A 367 -8.69 -5.11 -9.30
CA ILE A 367 -9.99 -4.69 -8.77
C ILE A 367 -9.81 -3.58 -7.74
N THR A 368 -8.85 -3.73 -6.84
CA THR A 368 -8.49 -2.67 -5.89
C THR A 368 -8.10 -1.38 -6.59
N SER A 369 -7.31 -1.46 -7.68
CA SER A 369 -6.88 -0.29 -8.45
C SER A 369 -8.05 0.47 -9.05
N LEU A 370 -9.07 -0.24 -9.59
CA LEU A 370 -10.30 0.36 -10.10
C LEU A 370 -11.13 1.01 -9.00
N LEU A 371 -11.22 0.37 -7.83
CA LEU A 371 -11.93 0.94 -6.69
C LEU A 371 -11.21 2.18 -6.14
N ILE A 372 -9.88 2.18 -6.08
CA ILE A 372 -9.09 3.38 -5.75
C ILE A 372 -9.39 4.49 -6.76
N ALA A 373 -9.43 4.19 -8.06
CA ALA A 373 -9.75 5.17 -9.09
C ALA A 373 -11.15 5.78 -8.87
N ALA A 374 -12.14 4.94 -8.61
CA ALA A 374 -13.53 5.37 -8.37
C ALA A 374 -13.63 6.27 -7.12
N GLU A 375 -12.96 5.91 -6.03
CA GLU A 375 -13.03 6.63 -4.76
C GLU A 375 -12.22 7.94 -4.76
N LEU A 376 -11.07 7.99 -5.48
CA LEU A 376 -10.21 9.18 -5.51
C LEU A 376 -10.53 10.15 -6.63
N PHE A 377 -10.94 9.65 -7.79
CA PHE A 377 -11.10 10.47 -9.00
C PHE A 377 -12.54 10.52 -9.52
N GLY A 378 -13.43 9.71 -8.94
CA GLY A 378 -14.81 9.58 -9.41
C GLY A 378 -14.96 8.66 -10.63
N PHE A 379 -16.20 8.51 -11.08
CA PHE A 379 -16.57 7.53 -12.10
C PHE A 379 -16.38 8.03 -13.55
N ASN A 380 -16.22 9.33 -13.78
CA ASN A 380 -16.20 9.89 -15.14
C ASN A 380 -15.05 9.34 -16.00
N GLY A 381 -13.89 9.09 -15.41
CA GLY A 381 -12.70 8.53 -16.07
C GLY A 381 -12.65 6.99 -16.13
N MET A 382 -13.65 6.27 -15.61
CA MET A 382 -13.62 4.81 -15.45
C MET A 382 -13.24 4.03 -16.71
N PRO A 383 -13.74 4.34 -17.93
CA PRO A 383 -13.32 3.62 -19.11
C PRO A 383 -11.80 3.67 -19.36
N PHE A 384 -11.16 4.82 -19.11
CA PHE A 384 -9.72 4.98 -19.22
C PHE A 384 -8.98 4.21 -18.12
N TYR A 385 -9.47 4.28 -16.87
CA TYR A 385 -8.89 3.51 -15.76
C TYR A 385 -8.96 2.01 -16.01
N CYS A 386 -10.08 1.50 -16.57
CA CYS A 386 -10.24 0.10 -16.92
C CYS A 386 -9.18 -0.37 -17.93
N ILE A 387 -8.96 0.38 -19.02
CA ILE A 387 -7.94 0.06 -20.01
C ILE A 387 -6.55 0.08 -19.36
N VAL A 388 -6.23 1.15 -18.65
CA VAL A 388 -4.90 1.32 -18.08
C VAL A 388 -4.61 0.25 -17.04
N VAL A 389 -5.54 -0.05 -16.16
CA VAL A 389 -5.40 -1.11 -15.15
C VAL A 389 -5.24 -2.48 -15.81
N ALA A 390 -6.10 -2.82 -16.78
CA ALA A 390 -6.05 -4.12 -17.45
C ALA A 390 -4.73 -4.36 -18.19
N VAL A 391 -4.27 -3.37 -18.96
CA VAL A 391 -3.02 -3.46 -19.73
C VAL A 391 -1.81 -3.44 -18.80
N SER A 392 -1.80 -2.59 -17.78
CA SER A 392 -0.71 -2.53 -16.79
C SER A 392 -0.62 -3.83 -15.99
N TYR A 393 -1.74 -4.42 -15.57
CA TYR A 393 -1.79 -5.73 -14.92
C TYR A 393 -1.16 -6.83 -15.75
N LEU A 394 -1.55 -6.90 -17.03
CA LEU A 394 -1.05 -7.93 -17.93
C LEU A 394 0.45 -7.77 -18.17
N LEU A 395 0.89 -6.57 -18.55
CA LEU A 395 2.26 -6.32 -19.01
C LEU A 395 3.28 -6.17 -17.86
N SER A 396 2.86 -5.95 -16.62
CA SER A 396 3.77 -6.01 -15.47
C SER A 396 4.33 -7.42 -15.23
N GLY A 397 3.82 -8.43 -15.93
CA GLY A 397 4.29 -9.81 -15.81
C GLY A 397 4.15 -10.31 -14.37
N TYR A 398 5.18 -10.93 -13.85
CA TYR A 398 5.23 -11.53 -12.51
C TYR A 398 6.03 -10.70 -11.50
N TYR A 399 6.25 -9.41 -11.76
CA TYR A 399 6.86 -8.50 -10.80
C TYR A 399 5.85 -8.03 -9.75
N SER A 400 6.32 -7.84 -8.52
CA SER A 400 5.53 -7.30 -7.41
C SER A 400 6.43 -6.59 -6.40
N LEU A 401 5.88 -5.67 -5.62
CA LEU A 401 6.54 -5.13 -4.41
C LEU A 401 6.75 -6.22 -3.36
N TYR A 402 5.90 -7.24 -3.35
CA TYR A 402 5.85 -8.28 -2.33
C TYR A 402 6.40 -9.60 -2.86
N LYS A 403 7.60 -9.98 -2.41
CA LYS A 403 8.27 -11.25 -2.80
C LYS A 403 7.46 -12.48 -2.42
N GLU A 404 6.70 -12.39 -1.34
CA GLU A 404 5.87 -13.48 -0.83
C GLU A 404 4.47 -13.54 -1.47
N GLN A 405 4.14 -12.62 -2.37
CA GLN A 405 2.91 -12.73 -3.16
C GLN A 405 3.00 -13.93 -4.09
N LYS A 406 1.97 -14.77 -4.10
CA LYS A 406 1.87 -15.92 -5.00
C LYS A 406 1.04 -15.61 -6.23
N ILE A 407 1.47 -16.12 -7.37
CA ILE A 407 0.69 -16.17 -8.60
C ILE A 407 0.15 -17.58 -8.74
N VAL A 408 -1.12 -17.74 -8.42
CA VAL A 408 -1.80 -19.04 -8.42
C VAL A 408 -2.24 -19.43 -9.85
N TYR A 409 -2.83 -18.47 -10.57
CA TYR A 409 -3.20 -18.63 -11.97
C TYR A 409 -2.41 -17.66 -12.85
N SER A 410 -2.06 -18.11 -14.06
CA SER A 410 -1.38 -17.27 -15.05
C SER A 410 -2.22 -16.06 -15.40
N LYS A 411 -1.55 -14.92 -15.65
CA LYS A 411 -2.21 -13.68 -16.12
C LYS A 411 -2.62 -13.75 -17.60
N THR A 412 -2.03 -14.67 -18.38
CA THR A 412 -2.17 -14.76 -19.84
C THR A 412 -2.87 -16.00 -20.31
N GLU A 413 -2.90 -17.06 -19.50
CA GLU A 413 -3.45 -18.35 -19.84
C GLU A 413 -4.33 -18.89 -18.71
N ASN A 414 -5.33 -19.68 -19.01
CA ASN A 414 -6.11 -20.39 -18.00
C ASN A 414 -5.32 -21.60 -17.47
N LYS A 415 -4.23 -21.33 -16.75
CA LYS A 415 -3.28 -22.34 -16.24
C LYS A 415 -2.93 -22.07 -14.79
N TYR A 416 -2.97 -23.12 -13.99
CA TYR A 416 -2.44 -23.10 -12.63
C TYR A 416 -0.91 -23.05 -12.67
N VAL A 417 -0.30 -22.10 -11.97
CA VAL A 417 1.14 -21.80 -12.02
C VAL A 417 1.81 -21.99 -10.67
N ASP A 418 1.18 -21.55 -9.59
CA ASP A 418 1.65 -21.56 -8.19
C ASP A 418 3.14 -21.19 -8.02
N LYS A 419 3.48 -19.96 -8.40
CA LYS A 419 4.84 -19.41 -8.29
C LYS A 419 4.85 -18.16 -7.46
N HIS A 420 5.96 -17.89 -6.79
CA HIS A 420 6.20 -16.57 -6.17
C HIS A 420 6.46 -15.52 -7.25
N THR A 421 6.13 -14.28 -6.91
CA THR A 421 6.49 -13.11 -7.74
C THR A 421 8.01 -12.93 -7.79
N LYS A 422 8.46 -12.20 -8.82
CA LYS A 422 9.87 -11.88 -9.04
C LYS A 422 10.24 -10.57 -8.39
#